data_79a981c01b14c5086f7443a54e0d39d8
#
_entry.id   79a981c01b14c5086f7443a54e0d39d8
#
_cell.length_a   1.000
_cell.length_b   1.000
_cell.length_c   1.000
_cell.angle_alpha   90.00
_cell.angle_beta   90.00
_cell.angle_gamma   90.00
#
_symmetry.space_group_name_H-M   'P 1'
#
loop_
_entity.id
_entity.type
_entity.pdbx_description
1 polymer ?
#
loop_
_entity_poly.entity_id
_entity_poly.type
_entity_poly.pdbx_seq_one_letter_code
_entity_poly.pdbx_strand_id
1 'polypeptide(L)'
;FNEIGTNKNVQSIIKPLKHDALQNYLNRNNSENKQPIPNSKEEVLHNAIKILIVDDNKINMLLTKTLILKKVPNCIIYEARNGQEAVDLALEHNPDIIFMDIQMPIMNGYKATTEIRKTNQNTIIIAITAGIITGEKEKCLEVGMNDFIIKPVDKILFETTLFKWINSLPN
;
A
#
# COMPACT_ATOMS: atom_id res chain seq x y z
N PHE A 1 -12.96 -59.21 33.62
CA PHE A 1 -11.65 -59.80 33.32
C PHE A 1 -10.91 -58.81 32.42
N ASN A 2 -9.98 -58.07 33.03
CA ASN A 2 -8.54 -58.04 32.81
C ASN A 2 -8.13 -57.41 31.46
N GLU A 3 -7.15 -56.56 31.34
CA GLU A 3 -6.03 -56.03 32.16
C GLU A 3 -5.47 -54.79 31.38
N ILE A 4 -5.24 -53.70 32.03
CA ILE A 4 -4.01 -53.04 32.37
C ILE A 4 -2.82 -53.37 31.45
N GLY A 5 -2.34 -52.39 30.74
CA GLY A 5 -1.10 -52.36 29.99
C GLY A 5 -0.49 -50.97 29.93
N THR A 6 0.03 -50.53 31.00
CA THR A 6 1.36 -49.98 31.33
C THR A 6 2.00 -49.02 30.34
N ASN A 7 2.06 -47.80 30.76
CA ASN A 7 3.07 -46.79 30.69
C ASN A 7 4.42 -47.21 30.10
N LYS A 8 4.87 -46.56 29.02
CA LYS A 8 6.28 -46.50 28.66
C LYS A 8 6.77 -45.09 28.66
N ASN A 9 7.62 -44.82 29.64
CA ASN A 9 8.46 -43.67 29.85
C ASN A 9 9.05 -43.11 28.54
N VAL A 10 8.72 -41.86 28.23
CA VAL A 10 9.49 -41.01 27.33
C VAL A 10 10.60 -40.37 28.19
N GLN A 11 11.76 -40.97 28.26
CA GLN A 11 12.98 -40.30 28.72
C GLN A 11 13.40 -39.28 27.65
N SER A 12 13.14 -38.02 27.93
CA SER A 12 13.75 -36.92 27.18
C SER A 12 15.24 -36.85 27.52
N ILE A 13 16.07 -37.35 26.63
CA ILE A 13 17.51 -37.15 26.71
C ILE A 13 17.81 -35.73 26.23
N ILE A 14 17.92 -34.81 27.17
CA ILE A 14 18.50 -33.48 26.92
C ILE A 14 20.01 -33.68 26.82
N LYS A 15 20.54 -33.82 25.62
CA LYS A 15 22.00 -33.73 25.38
C LYS A 15 22.37 -32.23 25.43
N PRO A 16 23.41 -31.84 26.19
CA PRO A 16 23.91 -30.49 26.14
C PRO A 16 24.47 -30.21 24.75
N LEU A 17 23.92 -29.18 24.07
CA LEU A 17 24.46 -28.66 22.82
C LEU A 17 25.90 -28.20 23.08
N LYS A 18 26.88 -28.80 22.41
CA LYS A 18 28.27 -28.35 22.45
C LYS A 18 28.35 -26.91 21.98
N HIS A 19 29.04 -26.08 22.73
CA HIS A 19 29.22 -24.63 22.49
C HIS A 19 29.69 -24.32 21.07
N ASP A 20 30.45 -25.22 20.46
CA ASP A 20 30.96 -25.12 19.10
C ASP A 20 29.87 -25.21 18.00
N ALA A 21 28.76 -25.92 18.24
CA ALA A 21 27.66 -26.03 17.31
C ALA A 21 26.87 -24.71 17.21
N LEU A 22 26.73 -24.01 18.33
CA LEU A 22 26.06 -22.69 18.38
C LEU A 22 26.90 -21.61 17.72
N GLN A 23 28.21 -21.63 17.94
CA GLN A 23 29.14 -20.69 17.30
C GLN A 23 29.20 -20.88 15.78
N ASN A 24 29.21 -22.13 15.31
CA ASN A 24 29.18 -22.43 13.88
C ASN A 24 27.85 -22.06 13.21
N TYR A 25 26.73 -22.14 13.93
CA TYR A 25 25.44 -21.69 13.44
C TYR A 25 25.37 -20.14 13.33
N LEU A 26 25.89 -19.44 14.32
CA LEU A 26 25.97 -17.98 14.34
C LEU A 26 26.96 -17.43 13.30
N ASN A 27 28.09 -18.13 13.06
CA ASN A 27 29.08 -17.72 12.07
C ASN A 27 28.65 -18.04 10.62
N ARG A 28 27.77 -19.02 10.38
CA ARG A 28 27.22 -19.31 9.05
C ARG A 28 26.17 -18.30 8.60
N ASN A 29 25.47 -17.65 9.54
CA ASN A 29 24.50 -16.62 9.22
C ASN A 29 25.11 -15.22 9.07
N ASN A 30 26.44 -15.06 9.25
CA ASN A 30 27.15 -13.80 9.06
C ASN A 30 27.82 -13.62 7.69
N SER A 31 27.67 -14.57 6.79
CA SER A 31 28.31 -14.50 5.47
C SER A 31 27.33 -14.83 4.38
N GLU A 32 26.25 -14.05 4.25
CA GLU A 32 25.55 -13.85 2.96
C GLU A 32 24.39 -12.88 3.16
N ASN A 33 24.38 -11.82 2.34
CA ASN A 33 23.35 -10.78 2.23
C ASN A 33 23.19 -9.82 3.40
N LYS A 34 24.19 -9.01 3.67
CA LYS A 34 23.95 -7.65 4.16
C LYS A 34 23.36 -6.82 3.02
N GLN A 35 22.03 -6.83 2.86
CA GLN A 35 21.37 -5.65 2.34
C GLN A 35 21.70 -4.51 3.33
N PRO A 36 22.12 -3.34 2.87
CA PRO A 36 22.41 -2.22 3.76
C PRO A 36 21.15 -1.89 4.55
N ILE A 37 21.22 -2.02 5.88
CA ILE A 37 20.19 -1.46 6.77
C ILE A 37 20.25 0.05 6.53
N PRO A 38 19.16 0.73 6.11
CA PRO A 38 19.18 2.17 5.86
C PRO A 38 19.61 2.88 7.14
N ASN A 39 20.74 3.58 7.08
CA ASN A 39 21.44 4.14 8.24
C ASN A 39 20.86 5.46 8.77
N SER A 40 19.75 5.97 8.19
CA SER A 40 19.10 7.17 8.70
C SER A 40 17.59 7.15 8.42
N LYS A 41 16.82 7.84 9.27
CA LYS A 41 15.39 8.13 9.03
C LYS A 41 15.15 8.79 7.67
N GLU A 42 16.11 9.55 7.17
CA GLU A 42 16.05 10.25 5.88
C GLU A 42 16.15 9.30 4.68
N GLU A 43 16.98 8.25 4.73
CA GLU A 43 17.06 7.24 3.66
C GLU A 43 15.79 6.38 3.58
N VAL A 44 15.16 6.08 4.73
CA VAL A 44 13.87 5.37 4.77
C VAL A 44 12.75 6.23 4.21
N LEU A 45 12.80 7.54 4.40
CA LEU A 45 11.83 8.48 3.82
C LEU A 45 12.00 8.66 2.30
N HIS A 46 13.22 8.57 1.78
CA HIS A 46 13.48 8.71 0.33
C HIS A 46 12.90 7.56 -0.50
N ASN A 47 12.74 6.38 0.09
CA ASN A 47 12.22 5.19 -0.56
C ASN A 47 10.77 4.86 -0.16
N ALA A 48 10.12 5.69 0.66
CA ALA A 48 8.74 5.47 1.07
C ALA A 48 7.77 5.84 -0.06
N ILE A 49 6.85 4.94 -0.40
CA ILE A 49 5.79 5.19 -1.39
C ILE A 49 4.93 6.35 -0.90
N LYS A 50 4.74 7.35 -1.74
CA LYS A 50 3.91 8.53 -1.48
C LYS A 50 2.52 8.31 -2.07
N ILE A 51 1.51 8.38 -1.24
CA ILE A 51 0.12 8.16 -1.66
C ILE A 51 -0.70 9.40 -1.30
N LEU A 52 -1.43 9.94 -2.28
CA LEU A 52 -2.41 11.00 -2.08
C LEU A 52 -3.82 10.42 -2.09
N ILE A 53 -4.59 10.70 -1.05
CA ILE A 53 -6.00 10.32 -0.97
C ILE A 53 -6.84 11.59 -1.14
N VAL A 54 -7.81 11.55 -2.06
CA VAL A 54 -8.67 12.68 -2.38
C VAL A 54 -10.13 12.26 -2.25
N ASP A 55 -10.82 12.75 -1.24
CA ASP A 55 -12.26 12.50 -1.00
C ASP A 55 -12.80 13.62 -0.08
N ASP A 56 -13.94 14.21 -0.39
CA ASP A 56 -14.55 15.27 0.42
C ASP A 56 -15.20 14.74 1.71
N ASN A 57 -15.47 13.43 1.76
CA ASN A 57 -16.05 12.75 2.91
C ASN A 57 -14.97 12.18 3.83
N LYS A 58 -14.93 12.68 5.06
CA LYS A 58 -13.95 12.26 6.07
C LYS A 58 -13.99 10.76 6.39
N ILE A 59 -15.16 10.11 6.31
CA ILE A 59 -15.32 8.68 6.60
C ILE A 59 -14.69 7.86 5.47
N ASN A 60 -14.92 8.22 4.21
CA ASN A 60 -14.29 7.58 3.07
C ASN A 60 -12.77 7.75 3.10
N MET A 61 -12.30 8.97 3.39
CA MET A 61 -10.88 9.27 3.58
C MET A 61 -10.25 8.37 4.63
N LEU A 62 -10.87 8.28 5.81
CA LEU A 62 -10.36 7.43 6.91
C LEU A 62 -10.37 5.95 6.54
N LEU A 63 -11.41 5.46 5.86
CA LEU A 63 -11.50 4.08 5.39
C LEU A 63 -10.35 3.77 4.43
N THR A 64 -10.19 4.58 3.38
CA THR A 64 -9.13 4.41 2.38
C THR A 64 -7.75 4.43 3.02
N LYS A 65 -7.49 5.41 3.89
CA LYS A 65 -6.25 5.51 4.67
C LYS A 65 -5.98 4.25 5.51
N THR A 66 -7.01 3.75 6.20
CA THR A 66 -6.90 2.55 7.04
C THR A 66 -6.56 1.31 6.21
N LEU A 67 -7.19 1.15 5.04
CA LEU A 67 -6.91 0.04 4.13
C LEU A 67 -5.48 0.08 3.60
N ILE A 68 -5.00 1.27 3.24
CA ILE A 68 -3.62 1.48 2.77
C ILE A 68 -2.62 1.15 3.87
N LEU A 69 -2.72 1.79 5.04
CA LEU A 69 -1.76 1.62 6.14
C LEU A 69 -1.68 0.19 6.65
N LYS A 70 -2.78 -0.56 6.56
CA LYS A 70 -2.78 -1.99 6.92
C LYS A 70 -1.88 -2.83 6.02
N LYS A 71 -1.68 -2.42 4.77
CA LYS A 71 -0.91 -3.15 3.76
C LYS A 71 0.46 -2.53 3.46
N VAL A 72 0.56 -1.23 3.59
CA VAL A 72 1.78 -0.45 3.32
C VAL A 72 2.05 0.48 4.51
N PRO A 73 2.49 -0.06 5.66
CA PRO A 73 2.61 0.73 6.90
C PRO A 73 3.65 1.85 6.83
N ASN A 74 4.62 1.74 5.93
CA ASN A 74 5.72 2.71 5.81
C ASN A 74 5.51 3.72 4.67
N CYS A 75 4.29 3.83 4.09
CA CYS A 75 4.00 4.85 3.07
C CYS A 75 3.79 6.23 3.71
N ILE A 76 4.03 7.27 2.90
CA ILE A 76 3.68 8.66 3.24
C ILE A 76 2.31 8.94 2.65
N ILE A 77 1.37 9.39 3.47
CA ILE A 77 0.00 9.69 3.04
C ILE A 77 -0.25 11.20 3.10
N TYR A 78 -0.71 11.75 1.98
CA TYR A 78 -1.25 13.09 1.86
C TYR A 78 -2.77 13.00 1.70
N GLU A 79 -3.50 14.01 2.14
CA GLU A 79 -4.98 14.04 2.11
C GLU A 79 -5.46 15.36 1.50
N ALA A 80 -6.35 15.28 0.51
CA ALA A 80 -7.02 16.41 -0.11
C ALA A 80 -8.54 16.23 -0.04
N ARG A 81 -9.29 17.32 0.09
CA ARG A 81 -10.76 17.30 0.23
C ARG A 81 -11.52 17.77 -1.02
N ASN A 82 -10.81 18.14 -2.03
CA ASN A 82 -11.34 18.54 -3.32
C ASN A 82 -10.26 18.46 -4.39
N GLY A 83 -10.66 18.59 -5.66
CA GLY A 83 -9.73 18.47 -6.77
C GLY A 83 -8.67 19.57 -6.84
N GLN A 84 -8.95 20.79 -6.33
CA GLN A 84 -7.96 21.86 -6.33
C GLN A 84 -6.82 21.54 -5.36
N GLU A 85 -7.15 21.15 -4.11
CA GLU A 85 -6.15 20.69 -3.14
C GLU A 85 -5.34 19.49 -3.68
N ALA A 86 -6.01 18.58 -4.43
CA ALA A 86 -5.31 17.44 -5.03
C ALA A 86 -4.27 17.87 -6.06
N VAL A 87 -4.58 18.85 -6.90
CA VAL A 87 -3.63 19.42 -7.89
C VAL A 87 -2.44 20.05 -7.18
N ASP A 88 -2.71 20.86 -6.16
CA ASP A 88 -1.66 21.59 -5.40
C ASP A 88 -0.71 20.60 -4.70
N LEU A 89 -1.26 19.60 -4.00
CA LEU A 89 -0.48 18.58 -3.31
C LEU A 89 0.25 17.63 -4.28
N ALA A 90 -0.35 17.32 -5.43
CA ALA A 90 0.31 16.52 -6.45
C ALA A 90 1.53 17.25 -7.03
N LEU A 91 1.45 18.56 -7.22
CA LEU A 91 2.57 19.37 -7.69
C LEU A 91 3.68 19.48 -6.62
N GLU A 92 3.30 19.68 -5.36
CA GLU A 92 4.26 19.88 -4.26
C GLU A 92 5.02 18.60 -3.89
N HIS A 93 4.30 17.46 -3.82
CA HIS A 93 4.85 16.24 -3.24
C HIS A 93 5.18 15.13 -4.24
N ASN A 94 4.71 15.24 -5.50
CA ASN A 94 4.87 14.23 -6.55
C ASN A 94 4.52 12.81 -6.03
N PRO A 95 3.23 12.54 -5.68
CA PRO A 95 2.83 11.24 -5.18
C PRO A 95 2.98 10.15 -6.25
N ASP A 96 3.33 8.94 -5.83
CA ASP A 96 3.43 7.78 -6.71
C ASP A 96 2.05 7.27 -7.12
N ILE A 97 1.11 7.30 -6.17
CA ILE A 97 -0.28 6.84 -6.37
C ILE A 97 -1.26 7.88 -5.81
N ILE A 98 -2.32 8.16 -6.56
CA ILE A 98 -3.44 9.01 -6.14
C ILE A 98 -4.72 8.17 -6.16
N PHE A 99 -5.43 8.09 -5.03
CA PHE A 99 -6.81 7.63 -4.96
C PHE A 99 -7.72 8.84 -5.05
N MET A 100 -8.47 8.97 -6.16
CA MET A 100 -9.20 10.17 -6.53
C MET A 100 -10.71 9.92 -6.53
N ASP A 101 -11.45 10.53 -5.61
CA ASP A 101 -12.90 10.59 -5.74
C ASP A 101 -13.29 11.42 -6.97
N ILE A 102 -14.30 10.96 -7.68
CA ILE A 102 -14.80 11.66 -8.87
C ILE A 102 -15.72 12.82 -8.50
N GLN A 103 -16.60 12.62 -7.52
CA GLN A 103 -17.65 13.59 -7.20
C GLN A 103 -17.29 14.40 -5.96
N MET A 104 -16.71 15.56 -6.17
CA MET A 104 -16.30 16.48 -5.11
C MET A 104 -16.67 17.92 -5.44
N PRO A 105 -16.86 18.78 -4.40
CA PRO A 105 -17.08 20.21 -4.58
C PRO A 105 -15.83 20.91 -5.12
N ILE A 106 -15.97 22.15 -5.57
CA ILE A 106 -14.93 23.07 -6.08
C ILE A 106 -14.36 22.56 -7.40
N MET A 107 -13.71 21.40 -7.41
CA MET A 107 -13.16 20.75 -8.59
C MET A 107 -13.36 19.23 -8.48
N ASN A 108 -14.01 18.63 -9.48
CA ASN A 108 -14.22 17.19 -9.53
C ASN A 108 -12.95 16.42 -9.93
N GLY A 109 -12.95 15.10 -9.71
CA GLY A 109 -11.78 14.26 -9.95
C GLY A 109 -11.34 14.20 -11.41
N TYR A 110 -12.25 14.30 -12.38
CA TYR A 110 -11.89 14.35 -13.79
C TYR A 110 -11.06 15.58 -14.14
N LYS A 111 -11.53 16.75 -13.70
CA LYS A 111 -10.82 18.01 -13.94
C LYS A 111 -9.48 18.04 -13.20
N ALA A 112 -9.46 17.58 -11.95
CA ALA A 112 -8.22 17.46 -11.19
C ALA A 112 -7.20 16.55 -11.90
N THR A 113 -7.62 15.39 -12.41
CA THR A 113 -6.77 14.49 -13.19
C THR A 113 -6.20 15.17 -14.43
N THR A 114 -7.04 15.87 -15.19
CA THR A 114 -6.60 16.59 -16.38
C THR A 114 -5.54 17.66 -16.04
N GLU A 115 -5.70 18.40 -14.94
CA GLU A 115 -4.72 19.40 -14.49
C GLU A 115 -3.40 18.72 -14.02
N ILE A 116 -3.49 17.64 -13.22
CA ILE A 116 -2.31 16.87 -12.79
C ILE A 116 -1.54 16.32 -13.98
N ARG A 117 -2.22 15.81 -15.02
CA ARG A 117 -1.59 15.25 -16.21
C ARG A 117 -0.80 16.27 -17.03
N LYS A 118 -1.08 17.57 -16.90
CA LYS A 118 -0.26 18.62 -17.57
C LYS A 118 1.16 18.68 -17.03
N THR A 119 1.37 18.34 -15.77
CA THR A 119 2.67 18.44 -15.09
C THR A 119 3.28 17.08 -14.72
N ASN A 120 2.44 16.07 -14.48
CA ASN A 120 2.89 14.73 -14.09
C ASN A 120 2.14 13.64 -14.87
N GLN A 121 2.87 13.00 -15.80
CA GLN A 121 2.36 11.90 -16.62
C GLN A 121 2.53 10.52 -15.96
N ASN A 122 3.38 10.41 -14.94
CA ASN A 122 3.83 9.13 -14.39
C ASN A 122 3.05 8.70 -13.13
N THR A 123 2.52 9.65 -12.36
CA THR A 123 1.71 9.35 -11.17
C THR A 123 0.55 8.43 -11.54
N ILE A 124 0.38 7.36 -10.78
CA ILE A 124 -0.74 6.43 -10.95
C ILE A 124 -2.00 7.05 -10.33
N ILE A 125 -3.06 7.24 -11.10
CA ILE A 125 -4.32 7.81 -10.62
C ILE A 125 -5.41 6.75 -10.72
N ILE A 126 -5.98 6.38 -9.56
CA ILE A 126 -7.04 5.39 -9.42
C ILE A 126 -8.32 6.12 -9.01
N ALA A 127 -9.34 6.08 -9.86
CA ALA A 127 -10.64 6.65 -9.54
C ALA A 127 -11.33 5.88 -8.41
N ILE A 128 -12.03 6.59 -7.52
CA ILE A 128 -13.01 6.00 -6.60
C ILE A 128 -14.36 6.63 -6.93
N THR A 129 -15.32 5.82 -7.44
CA THR A 129 -16.59 6.35 -7.98
C THR A 129 -17.81 5.68 -7.38
N ALA A 130 -18.92 6.42 -7.27
CA ALA A 130 -20.17 5.91 -6.72
C ALA A 130 -20.90 4.90 -7.63
N GLY A 131 -20.50 4.73 -8.88
CA GLY A 131 -21.10 3.75 -9.78
C GLY A 131 -20.51 3.81 -11.18
N ILE A 132 -20.68 2.70 -11.92
CA ILE A 132 -20.41 2.68 -13.35
C ILE A 132 -21.73 3.02 -14.05
N ILE A 133 -21.99 4.29 -14.28
CA ILE A 133 -22.93 4.68 -15.33
C ILE A 133 -22.21 4.37 -16.65
N THR A 134 -22.95 3.83 -17.63
CA THR A 134 -22.41 3.51 -18.96
C THR A 134 -21.56 4.68 -19.48
N GLY A 135 -20.26 4.46 -19.72
CA GLY A 135 -19.31 5.48 -20.18
C GLY A 135 -18.43 6.13 -19.11
N GLU A 136 -18.63 5.89 -17.80
CA GLU A 136 -17.75 6.47 -16.76
C GLU A 136 -16.34 5.86 -16.78
N LYS A 137 -16.25 4.57 -17.08
CA LYS A 137 -14.95 3.90 -17.21
C LYS A 137 -14.13 4.50 -18.35
N GLU A 138 -14.76 4.65 -19.51
CA GLU A 138 -14.17 5.26 -20.70
C GLU A 138 -13.70 6.68 -20.38
N LYS A 139 -14.53 7.45 -19.70
CA LYS A 139 -14.21 8.81 -19.30
C LYS A 139 -13.04 8.89 -18.32
N CYS A 140 -12.93 7.96 -17.35
CA CYS A 140 -11.77 7.89 -16.46
C CYS A 140 -10.47 7.69 -17.26
N LEU A 141 -10.49 6.76 -18.23
CA LEU A 141 -9.33 6.48 -19.07
C LEU A 141 -8.99 7.65 -20.00
N GLU A 142 -10.01 8.29 -20.61
CA GLU A 142 -9.84 9.45 -21.51
C GLU A 142 -9.15 10.63 -20.83
N VAL A 143 -9.48 10.91 -19.56
CA VAL A 143 -8.80 11.98 -18.79
C VAL A 143 -7.43 11.58 -18.26
N GLY A 144 -7.01 10.32 -18.44
CA GLY A 144 -5.70 9.82 -18.07
C GLY A 144 -5.62 9.15 -16.70
N MET A 145 -6.74 8.65 -16.14
CA MET A 145 -6.72 7.76 -14.98
C MET A 145 -6.27 6.36 -15.39
N ASN A 146 -5.62 5.64 -14.48
CA ASN A 146 -5.02 4.33 -14.75
C ASN A 146 -5.96 3.16 -14.39
N ASP A 147 -6.85 3.38 -13.40
CA ASP A 147 -7.75 2.34 -12.90
C ASP A 147 -8.95 2.98 -12.17
N PHE A 148 -9.90 2.15 -11.74
CA PHE A 148 -11.04 2.63 -10.96
C PHE A 148 -11.51 1.59 -9.93
N ILE A 149 -12.10 2.07 -8.84
CA ILE A 149 -12.74 1.29 -7.77
C ILE A 149 -14.15 1.86 -7.56
N ILE A 150 -15.15 0.98 -7.49
CA ILE A 150 -16.55 1.35 -7.31
C ILE A 150 -16.87 1.41 -5.82
N LYS A 151 -17.58 2.46 -5.39
CA LYS A 151 -18.15 2.55 -4.03
C LYS A 151 -19.44 1.70 -3.95
N PRO A 152 -19.72 0.98 -2.84
CA PRO A 152 -18.91 0.90 -1.64
C PRO A 152 -17.60 0.14 -1.88
N VAL A 153 -16.51 0.66 -1.32
CA VAL A 153 -15.17 0.10 -1.53
C VAL A 153 -15.09 -1.31 -0.96
N ASP A 154 -15.05 -2.31 -1.85
CA ASP A 154 -14.76 -3.70 -1.46
C ASP A 154 -13.30 -3.84 -1.06
N LYS A 155 -13.06 -4.42 0.10
CA LYS A 155 -11.72 -4.55 0.68
C LYS A 155 -10.78 -5.37 -0.20
N ILE A 156 -11.27 -6.50 -0.75
CA ILE A 156 -10.44 -7.42 -1.55
C ILE A 156 -10.06 -6.75 -2.86
N LEU A 157 -11.04 -6.12 -3.52
CA LEU A 157 -10.81 -5.40 -4.76
C LEU A 157 -9.83 -4.23 -4.55
N PHE A 158 -10.00 -3.47 -3.46
CA PHE A 158 -9.09 -2.38 -3.12
C PHE A 158 -7.65 -2.87 -2.92
N GLU A 159 -7.46 -3.93 -2.11
CA GLU A 159 -6.15 -4.52 -1.85
C GLU A 159 -5.50 -5.05 -3.14
N THR A 160 -6.26 -5.73 -3.98
CA THR A 160 -5.79 -6.24 -5.27
C THR A 160 -5.33 -5.11 -6.20
N THR A 161 -6.13 -4.05 -6.30
CA THR A 161 -5.81 -2.87 -7.11
C THR A 161 -4.59 -2.13 -6.57
N LEU A 162 -4.50 -1.94 -5.25
CA LEU A 162 -3.36 -1.32 -4.58
C LEU A 162 -2.06 -2.09 -4.89
N PHE A 163 -2.04 -3.41 -4.71
CA PHE A 163 -0.84 -4.22 -4.98
C PHE A 163 -0.47 -4.28 -6.46
N LYS A 164 -1.44 -4.36 -7.35
CA LYS A 164 -1.21 -4.27 -8.79
C LYS A 164 -0.36 -3.05 -9.14
N TRP A 165 -0.72 -1.89 -8.61
CA TRP A 165 -0.08 -0.64 -8.95
C TRP A 165 1.21 -0.38 -8.15
N ILE A 166 1.31 -0.80 -6.89
CA ILE A 166 2.57 -0.74 -6.15
C ILE A 166 3.67 -1.56 -6.85
N ASN A 167 3.34 -2.77 -7.31
CA ASN A 167 4.29 -3.64 -8.01
C ASN A 167 4.70 -3.13 -9.40
N SER A 168 3.99 -2.14 -9.94
CA SER A 168 4.33 -1.49 -11.21
C SER A 168 5.21 -0.24 -11.06
N LEU A 169 5.41 0.22 -9.82
CA LEU A 169 6.30 1.35 -9.55
C LEU A 169 7.75 0.96 -9.85
N PRO A 170 8.56 1.87 -10.41
CA PRO A 170 9.98 1.62 -10.59
C PRO A 170 10.66 1.45 -9.22
N ASN A 171 11.55 0.45 -9.13
CA ASN A 171 12.39 0.21 -7.97
C ASN A 171 13.47 1.28 -7.83
#